data_417530d17ece26f95a1883c497ba09b0
#
_entry.id   417530d17ece26f95a1883c497ba09b0
#
_cell.length_a   1.000
_cell.length_b   1.000
_cell.length_c   1.000
_cell.angle_alpha   90.00
_cell.angle_beta   90.00
_cell.angle_gamma   90.00
#
_symmetry.space_group_name_H-M   'P 1'
#
loop_
_entity.id
_entity.type
_entity.pdbx_description
1 polymer ?
#
loop_
_entity_poly.entity_id
_entity_poly.type
_entity_poly.pdbx_seq_one_letter_code
_entity_poly.pdbx_strand_id
1 'polypeptide(L)'
;MTILNLQLDFLNQGSDSQIVTASSLSLNLPQPPKRFFRHGWQSWTLTTWLDPSEPPHPIRSPKFRAKDEDPAYAFAKNHVSAWVGAVELGDDDILLLGALDLSGRVELDGTTLKAFYEDKHESQWLIIRGKEDDIFAKYTSLLETKFGKTRFDTAPRVWCSWYSLYKWINEHVITNALHALGDLPFDVFQLDDGWQITHGDWEPTKKFPSGMAELANQIKATGRTAGLWLAPFMVTKLSSIYRDHPD
;
A
#
# COMPACT_ATOMS: atom_id res chain seq x y z
N MET A 1 -3.01 18.22 -23.05
CA MET A 1 -2.24 18.13 -21.78
C MET A 1 -2.50 19.42 -21.03
N THR A 2 -3.31 19.35 -20.00
CA THR A 2 -3.69 20.54 -19.20
C THR A 2 -2.80 20.61 -17.97
N ILE A 3 -2.04 21.69 -17.85
CA ILE A 3 -1.18 21.98 -16.70
C ILE A 3 -1.83 23.14 -15.94
N LEU A 4 -2.18 22.93 -14.67
CA LEU A 4 -2.76 23.96 -13.81
C LEU A 4 -1.72 24.45 -12.79
N ASN A 5 -1.47 25.76 -12.78
CA ASN A 5 -0.67 26.41 -11.75
C ASN A 5 -1.63 27.04 -10.74
N LEU A 6 -1.60 26.56 -9.52
CA LEU A 6 -2.48 26.97 -8.46
C LEU A 6 -1.78 27.93 -7.49
N GLN A 7 -2.55 28.84 -6.90
CA GLN A 7 -2.11 29.70 -5.82
C GLN A 7 -2.75 29.24 -4.50
N LEU A 8 -2.04 29.35 -3.39
CA LEU A 8 -2.53 28.88 -2.09
C LEU A 8 -3.77 29.66 -1.62
N ASP A 9 -3.87 30.92 -2.00
CA ASP A 9 -5.02 31.81 -1.67
C ASP A 9 -6.34 31.34 -2.27
N PHE A 10 -6.27 30.41 -3.20
CA PHE A 10 -7.42 29.77 -3.81
C PHE A 10 -8.21 28.85 -2.84
N LEU A 11 -7.59 28.44 -1.76
CA LEU A 11 -8.17 27.57 -0.74
C LEU A 11 -8.23 28.34 0.58
N ASN A 12 -9.38 28.97 0.86
CA ASN A 12 -9.62 29.59 2.16
C ASN A 12 -9.55 28.56 3.29
N GLN A 13 -9.08 28.98 4.47
CA GLN A 13 -9.08 28.13 5.67
C GLN A 13 -10.52 27.71 6.02
N GLY A 14 -10.76 26.41 5.98
CA GLY A 14 -12.01 25.81 6.41
C GLY A 14 -12.70 25.00 5.31
N SER A 15 -12.38 23.72 5.18
CA SER A 15 -13.10 22.67 4.44
C SER A 15 -13.40 22.91 2.95
N ASP A 16 -12.80 23.91 2.30
CA ASP A 16 -13.00 24.12 0.87
C ASP A 16 -12.26 23.02 0.10
N SER A 17 -13.03 22.14 -0.51
CA SER A 17 -12.52 21.11 -1.40
C SER A 17 -12.86 21.44 -2.84
N GLN A 18 -11.92 21.26 -3.73
CA GLN A 18 -12.12 21.41 -5.17
C GLN A 18 -11.73 20.14 -5.91
N ILE A 19 -12.52 19.81 -6.91
CA ILE A 19 -12.18 18.76 -7.87
C ILE A 19 -11.88 19.45 -9.19
N VAL A 20 -10.66 19.27 -9.67
CA VAL A 20 -10.18 19.81 -10.94
C VAL A 20 -9.78 18.70 -11.89
N THR A 21 -9.91 18.94 -13.19
CA THR A 21 -9.46 17.99 -14.23
C THR A 21 -8.21 18.54 -14.88
N ALA A 22 -7.11 17.76 -14.77
CA ALA A 22 -5.83 18.11 -15.36
C ALA A 22 -4.92 16.88 -15.51
N SER A 23 -3.97 16.95 -16.41
CA SER A 23 -2.88 15.97 -16.49
C SER A 23 -1.81 16.23 -15.42
N SER A 24 -1.64 17.49 -15.01
CA SER A 24 -0.75 17.86 -13.90
C SER A 24 -1.19 19.16 -13.22
N LEU A 25 -0.82 19.26 -11.93
CA LEU A 25 -1.00 20.43 -11.09
C LEU A 25 0.36 20.86 -10.53
N SER A 26 0.53 22.15 -10.30
CA SER A 26 1.67 22.71 -9.57
C SER A 26 1.20 23.78 -8.60
N LEU A 27 1.68 23.71 -7.37
CA LEU A 27 1.38 24.65 -6.31
C LEU A 27 2.67 25.08 -5.63
N ASN A 28 2.90 26.39 -5.51
CA ASN A 28 4.00 26.93 -4.77
C ASN A 28 3.58 27.25 -3.34
N LEU A 29 4.26 26.63 -2.38
CA LEU A 29 4.08 26.90 -0.96
C LEU A 29 4.88 28.16 -0.58
N PRO A 30 4.43 28.97 0.38
CA PRO A 30 5.13 30.19 0.80
C PRO A 30 6.44 29.88 1.53
N GLN A 31 6.55 28.68 2.11
CA GLN A 31 7.72 28.16 2.81
C GLN A 31 7.75 26.63 2.74
N PRO A 32 8.88 25.98 3.04
CA PRO A 32 8.94 24.53 3.15
C PRO A 32 7.92 24.02 4.17
N PRO A 33 7.17 22.95 3.87
CA PRO A 33 6.19 22.40 4.80
C PRO A 33 6.88 21.72 5.99
N LYS A 34 6.19 21.64 7.14
CA LYS A 34 6.69 20.95 8.33
C LYS A 34 6.84 19.44 8.12
N ARG A 35 5.86 18.82 7.45
CA ARG A 35 5.81 17.40 7.14
C ARG A 35 5.22 17.18 5.75
N PHE A 36 5.63 16.09 5.11
CA PHE A 36 5.04 15.59 3.87
C PHE A 36 4.49 14.19 4.09
N PHE A 37 3.19 13.99 3.83
CA PHE A 37 2.58 12.66 3.83
C PHE A 37 2.89 11.94 2.53
N ARG A 38 3.53 10.80 2.65
CA ARG A 38 3.78 9.87 1.56
C ARG A 38 2.91 8.64 1.70
N HIS A 39 2.13 8.34 0.69
CA HIS A 39 1.48 7.05 0.50
C HIS A 39 2.40 6.16 -0.32
N GLY A 40 2.72 4.98 0.20
CA GLY A 40 3.54 4.00 -0.49
C GLY A 40 2.80 3.37 -1.67
N TRP A 41 3.49 3.10 -2.76
CA TRP A 41 2.88 2.53 -3.97
C TRP A 41 2.50 1.04 -3.81
N GLN A 42 3.06 0.36 -2.81
CA GLN A 42 2.78 -1.04 -2.49
C GLN A 42 3.08 -1.33 -1.01
N SER A 43 2.72 -2.52 -0.52
CA SER A 43 2.76 -2.86 0.92
C SER A 43 4.14 -2.80 1.59
N TRP A 44 5.23 -2.85 0.84
CA TRP A 44 6.60 -2.74 1.36
C TRP A 44 7.11 -1.30 1.41
N THR A 45 6.45 -0.40 0.71
CA THR A 45 6.80 1.02 0.71
C THR A 45 6.14 1.72 1.90
N LEU A 46 6.92 2.49 2.63
CA LEU A 46 6.45 3.17 3.83
C LEU A 46 5.37 4.21 3.50
N THR A 47 4.20 4.08 4.14
CA THR A 47 3.14 5.08 4.16
C THR A 47 3.21 5.81 5.49
N THR A 48 3.61 7.08 5.49
CA THR A 48 3.80 7.87 6.70
C THR A 48 4.01 9.35 6.41
N TRP A 49 3.98 10.17 7.46
CA TRP A 49 4.51 11.52 7.45
C TRP A 49 6.03 11.51 7.50
N LEU A 50 6.67 12.26 6.61
CA LEU A 50 8.12 12.40 6.49
C LEU A 50 8.52 13.84 6.81
N ASP A 51 9.73 14.01 7.33
CA ASP A 51 10.40 15.30 7.38
C ASP A 51 10.96 15.63 5.99
N PRO A 52 10.53 16.75 5.36
CA PRO A 52 11.00 17.10 4.03
C PRO A 52 12.51 17.45 3.95
N SER A 53 13.14 17.72 5.08
CA SER A 53 14.59 17.99 5.14
C SER A 53 15.43 16.71 5.10
N GLU A 54 14.82 15.56 5.39
CA GLU A 54 15.45 14.26 5.36
C GLU A 54 15.42 13.65 3.95
N PRO A 55 16.32 12.72 3.64
CA PRO A 55 16.30 12.02 2.35
C PRO A 55 14.95 11.31 2.10
N PRO A 56 14.44 11.26 0.86
CA PRO A 56 13.15 10.64 0.55
C PRO A 56 13.08 9.14 0.84
N HIS A 57 14.19 8.49 1.13
CA HIS A 57 14.30 7.06 1.42
C HIS A 57 15.04 6.79 2.75
N PRO A 58 14.50 7.21 3.90
CA PRO A 58 15.25 7.22 5.15
C PRO A 58 15.58 5.83 5.70
N ILE A 59 14.80 4.80 5.39
CA ILE A 59 14.84 3.49 6.06
C ILE A 59 15.65 2.46 5.26
N ARG A 60 15.78 2.61 3.94
CA ARG A 60 16.31 1.54 3.09
C ARG A 60 17.67 1.88 2.48
N SER A 61 18.58 0.93 2.62
CA SER A 61 19.84 0.95 1.88
C SER A 61 19.57 0.96 0.36
N PRO A 62 20.38 1.64 -0.46
CA PRO A 62 20.22 1.68 -1.91
C PRO A 62 20.09 0.30 -2.57
N LYS A 63 20.71 -0.73 -1.99
CA LYS A 63 20.66 -2.13 -2.48
C LYS A 63 19.24 -2.71 -2.49
N PHE A 64 18.37 -2.28 -1.58
CA PHE A 64 17.02 -2.84 -1.44
C PHE A 64 15.92 -1.92 -1.98
N ARG A 65 16.23 -0.66 -2.30
CA ARG A 65 15.25 0.34 -2.76
C ARG A 65 14.44 -0.12 -3.96
N ALA A 66 15.10 -0.69 -4.96
CA ALA A 66 14.43 -1.16 -6.18
C ALA A 66 13.43 -2.30 -5.97
N LYS A 67 13.43 -2.93 -4.79
CA LYS A 67 12.46 -3.98 -4.43
C LYS A 67 11.27 -3.43 -3.63
N ASP A 68 11.52 -2.44 -2.82
CA ASP A 68 10.57 -1.94 -1.83
C ASP A 68 9.91 -0.64 -2.30
N GLU A 69 10.60 0.16 -3.09
CA GLU A 69 10.10 1.41 -3.65
C GLU A 69 9.59 1.19 -5.08
N ASP A 70 8.78 2.13 -5.55
CA ASP A 70 8.42 2.18 -6.97
C ASP A 70 9.71 2.26 -7.82
N PRO A 71 9.96 1.32 -8.75
CA PRO A 71 11.19 1.30 -9.53
C PRO A 71 11.49 2.61 -10.27
N ALA A 72 10.43 3.34 -10.70
CA ALA A 72 10.58 4.62 -11.37
C ALA A 72 11.10 5.74 -10.44
N TYR A 73 10.85 5.62 -9.13
CA TYR A 73 11.15 6.65 -8.13
C TYR A 73 12.13 6.18 -7.03
N ALA A 74 12.62 4.95 -7.11
CA ALA A 74 13.51 4.36 -6.09
C ALA A 74 14.78 5.17 -5.82
N PHE A 75 15.21 6.00 -6.78
CA PHE A 75 16.38 6.88 -6.69
C PHE A 75 16.02 8.35 -6.90
N ALA A 76 14.74 8.71 -6.78
CA ALA A 76 14.32 10.10 -6.85
C ALA A 76 15.01 10.94 -5.77
N LYS A 77 15.32 12.18 -6.12
CA LYS A 77 15.91 13.16 -5.17
C LYS A 77 14.82 13.84 -4.33
N ASN A 78 13.62 13.92 -4.86
CA ASN A 78 12.46 14.55 -4.25
C ASN A 78 11.57 13.49 -3.59
N HIS A 79 10.73 13.92 -2.65
CA HIS A 79 9.72 13.06 -2.05
C HIS A 79 8.60 12.80 -3.05
N VAL A 80 8.36 11.53 -3.39
CA VAL A 80 7.28 11.11 -4.30
C VAL A 80 6.31 10.20 -3.59
N SER A 81 5.03 10.48 -3.73
CA SER A 81 3.91 9.75 -3.17
C SER A 81 3.04 9.14 -4.26
N ALA A 82 2.52 7.95 -4.03
CA ALA A 82 1.56 7.31 -4.93
C ALA A 82 0.14 7.78 -4.60
N TRP A 83 -0.59 8.23 -5.60
CA TRP A 83 -2.01 8.66 -5.60
C TRP A 83 -2.34 9.87 -4.74
N VAL A 84 -1.85 9.97 -3.53
CA VAL A 84 -2.16 11.05 -2.59
C VAL A 84 -0.92 11.51 -1.86
N GLY A 85 -0.72 12.82 -1.82
CA GLY A 85 0.29 13.46 -1.00
C GLY A 85 -0.33 14.62 -0.23
N ALA A 86 0.18 14.88 0.97
CA ALA A 86 -0.27 16.02 1.75
C ALA A 86 0.91 16.73 2.41
N VAL A 87 0.74 17.99 2.71
CA VAL A 87 1.74 18.83 3.39
C VAL A 87 1.13 19.53 4.59
N GLU A 88 1.88 19.58 5.69
CA GLU A 88 1.50 20.36 6.87
C GLU A 88 2.03 21.80 6.73
N LEU A 89 1.10 22.74 6.64
CA LEU A 89 1.39 24.17 6.48
C LEU A 89 1.49 24.90 7.82
N GLY A 90 0.78 24.43 8.83
CA GLY A 90 0.68 24.99 10.17
C GLY A 90 0.12 23.96 11.13
N ASP A 91 -0.17 24.35 12.37
CA ASP A 91 -0.74 23.45 13.35
C ASP A 91 -2.16 23.04 12.90
N ASP A 92 -2.36 21.74 12.69
CA ASP A 92 -3.62 21.14 12.25
C ASP A 92 -4.15 21.70 10.90
N ASP A 93 -3.26 22.23 10.08
CA ASP A 93 -3.56 22.83 8.78
C ASP A 93 -2.84 22.05 7.68
N ILE A 94 -3.54 21.12 7.08
CA ILE A 94 -3.04 20.17 6.09
C ILE A 94 -3.61 20.51 4.71
N LEU A 95 -2.75 20.54 3.70
CA LEU A 95 -3.13 20.59 2.29
C LEU A 95 -2.90 19.23 1.65
N LEU A 96 -3.95 18.64 1.07
CA LEU A 96 -3.92 17.36 0.40
C LEU A 96 -4.18 17.52 -1.09
N LEU A 97 -3.36 16.87 -1.90
CA LEU A 97 -3.60 16.59 -3.33
C LEU A 97 -3.85 15.09 -3.49
N GLY A 98 -5.05 14.72 -3.93
CA GLY A 98 -5.46 13.32 -4.10
C GLY A 98 -5.89 13.02 -5.53
N ALA A 99 -5.23 12.05 -6.19
CA ALA A 99 -5.68 11.55 -7.48
C ALA A 99 -7.01 10.80 -7.31
N LEU A 100 -7.95 11.08 -8.18
CA LEU A 100 -9.21 10.34 -8.27
C LEU A 100 -9.18 9.34 -9.43
N ASP A 101 -7.97 8.98 -9.91
CA ASP A 101 -7.74 7.95 -10.89
C ASP A 101 -6.43 7.22 -10.62
N LEU A 102 -6.18 6.12 -11.36
CA LEU A 102 -4.95 5.34 -11.26
C LEU A 102 -3.74 6.13 -11.81
N SER A 103 -2.53 5.66 -11.51
CA SER A 103 -1.26 6.27 -11.95
C SER A 103 -0.96 7.69 -11.47
N GLY A 104 -1.74 8.23 -10.52
CA GLY A 104 -1.47 9.53 -9.92
C GLY A 104 -0.21 9.54 -9.05
N ARG A 105 0.58 10.62 -9.13
CA ARG A 105 1.74 10.89 -8.27
C ARG A 105 1.68 12.28 -7.69
N VAL A 106 2.19 12.42 -6.48
CA VAL A 106 2.37 13.73 -5.83
C VAL A 106 3.83 13.84 -5.42
N GLU A 107 4.50 14.90 -5.87
CA GLU A 107 5.92 15.16 -5.64
C GLU A 107 6.09 16.46 -4.86
N LEU A 108 6.96 16.44 -3.85
CA LEU A 108 7.42 17.63 -3.15
C LEU A 108 8.87 17.91 -3.53
N ASP A 109 9.12 19.08 -4.11
CA ASP A 109 10.43 19.62 -4.51
C ASP A 109 10.65 20.97 -3.82
N GLY A 110 11.28 20.95 -2.65
CA GLY A 110 11.44 22.12 -1.80
C GLY A 110 10.11 22.71 -1.37
N THR A 111 9.73 23.83 -1.97
CA THR A 111 8.44 24.50 -1.74
C THR A 111 7.41 24.26 -2.83
N THR A 112 7.73 23.45 -3.84
CA THR A 112 6.81 23.18 -4.94
C THR A 112 6.16 21.82 -4.76
N LEU A 113 4.84 21.80 -4.61
CA LEU A 113 4.04 20.60 -4.59
C LEU A 113 3.46 20.36 -5.99
N LYS A 114 3.80 19.25 -6.60
CA LYS A 114 3.35 18.85 -7.94
C LYS A 114 2.49 17.60 -7.84
N ALA A 115 1.44 17.53 -8.65
CA ALA A 115 0.66 16.32 -8.84
C ALA A 115 0.51 16.03 -10.34
N PHE A 116 0.63 14.79 -10.76
CA PHE A 116 0.59 14.41 -12.16
C PHE A 116 0.16 12.96 -12.36
N TYR A 117 -0.41 12.66 -13.51
CA TYR A 117 -0.63 11.30 -13.98
C TYR A 117 0.55 10.86 -14.85
N GLU A 118 1.12 9.68 -14.59
CA GLU A 118 2.36 9.20 -15.23
C GLU A 118 2.23 9.04 -16.74
N ASP A 119 1.06 8.59 -17.22
CA ASP A 119 0.74 8.45 -18.64
C ASP A 119 0.23 9.75 -19.28
N LYS A 120 0.25 10.85 -18.52
CA LYS A 120 -0.13 12.21 -18.96
C LYS A 120 -1.59 12.35 -19.43
N HIS A 121 -2.46 11.39 -19.13
CA HIS A 121 -3.89 11.57 -19.37
C HIS A 121 -4.47 12.67 -18.47
N GLU A 122 -5.62 13.20 -18.85
CA GLU A 122 -6.36 14.15 -18.02
C GLU A 122 -7.37 13.40 -17.17
N SER A 123 -7.30 13.59 -15.85
CA SER A 123 -8.29 13.07 -14.93
C SER A 123 -8.44 13.96 -13.71
N GLN A 124 -9.27 13.55 -12.77
CA GLN A 124 -9.69 14.37 -11.64
C GLN A 124 -8.70 14.31 -10.49
N TRP A 125 -8.47 15.47 -9.89
CA TRP A 125 -7.73 15.67 -8.65
C TRP A 125 -8.61 16.30 -7.59
N LEU A 126 -8.58 15.76 -6.38
CA LEU A 126 -9.06 16.44 -5.20
C LEU A 126 -7.96 17.37 -4.67
N ILE A 127 -8.31 18.62 -4.42
CA ILE A 127 -7.48 19.58 -3.70
C ILE A 127 -8.31 19.98 -2.48
N ILE A 128 -7.77 19.75 -1.28
CA ILE A 128 -8.50 20.05 -0.04
C ILE A 128 -7.54 20.50 1.05
N ARG A 129 -7.96 21.49 1.84
CA ARG A 129 -7.22 22.02 2.97
C ARG A 129 -8.08 21.98 4.22
N GLY A 130 -7.52 21.50 5.34
CA GLY A 130 -8.24 21.40 6.60
C GLY A 130 -7.51 20.48 7.60
N LYS A 131 -8.26 20.00 8.58
CA LYS A 131 -7.74 19.06 9.58
C LYS A 131 -7.46 17.69 8.98
N GLU A 132 -6.42 17.03 9.49
CA GLU A 132 -5.93 15.74 8.97
C GLU A 132 -7.06 14.72 8.80
N ASP A 133 -7.80 14.42 9.84
CA ASP A 133 -8.85 13.40 9.81
C ASP A 133 -9.96 13.73 8.81
N ASP A 134 -10.38 14.99 8.74
CA ASP A 134 -11.47 15.43 7.87
C ASP A 134 -11.11 15.32 6.38
N ILE A 135 -9.88 15.74 6.01
CA ILE A 135 -9.46 15.74 4.61
C ILE A 135 -9.19 14.34 4.09
N PHE A 136 -8.60 13.44 4.90
CA PHE A 136 -8.41 12.05 4.50
C PHE A 136 -9.74 11.29 4.45
N ALA A 137 -10.66 11.53 5.38
CA ALA A 137 -12.02 10.97 5.33
C ALA A 137 -12.76 11.40 4.07
N LYS A 138 -12.64 12.68 3.67
CA LYS A 138 -13.24 13.18 2.44
C LYS A 138 -12.64 12.52 1.20
N TYR A 139 -11.31 12.39 1.15
CA TYR A 139 -10.62 11.73 0.04
C TYR A 139 -11.05 10.27 -0.11
N THR A 140 -11.03 9.49 0.98
CA THR A 140 -11.46 8.08 0.95
C THR A 140 -12.92 7.91 0.57
N SER A 141 -13.82 8.79 1.02
CA SER A 141 -15.23 8.78 0.62
C SER A 141 -15.42 9.01 -0.90
N LEU A 142 -14.61 9.87 -1.52
CA LEU A 142 -14.64 10.05 -2.98
C LEU A 142 -14.11 8.82 -3.72
N LEU A 143 -13.07 8.17 -3.20
CA LEU A 143 -12.57 6.91 -3.76
C LEU A 143 -13.61 5.80 -3.63
N GLU A 144 -14.29 5.67 -2.49
CA GLU A 144 -15.40 4.73 -2.33
C GLU A 144 -16.52 4.95 -3.34
N THR A 145 -16.87 6.21 -3.58
CA THR A 145 -17.90 6.57 -4.58
C THR A 145 -17.48 6.16 -5.99
N LYS A 146 -16.21 6.32 -6.33
CA LYS A 146 -15.69 6.06 -7.67
C LYS A 146 -15.37 4.58 -7.92
N PHE A 147 -14.76 3.91 -6.96
CA PHE A 147 -14.22 2.55 -7.12
C PHE A 147 -15.03 1.47 -6.37
N GLY A 148 -16.02 1.88 -5.62
CA GLY A 148 -16.83 1.00 -4.79
C GLY A 148 -16.33 0.86 -3.36
N LYS A 149 -17.24 0.53 -2.47
CA LYS A 149 -16.96 0.31 -1.05
C LYS A 149 -16.24 -1.02 -0.85
N THR A 150 -15.36 -1.08 0.15
CA THR A 150 -14.76 -2.35 0.58
C THR A 150 -15.83 -3.35 1.01
N ARG A 151 -15.57 -4.65 0.80
CA ARG A 151 -16.51 -5.71 1.17
C ARG A 151 -16.66 -5.93 2.69
N PHE A 152 -15.71 -5.42 3.46
CA PHE A 152 -15.65 -5.65 4.91
C PHE A 152 -15.72 -4.31 5.64
N ASP A 153 -16.63 -4.23 6.60
CA ASP A 153 -16.76 -3.05 7.47
C ASP A 153 -15.59 -2.98 8.49
N THR A 154 -15.02 -4.14 8.82
CA THR A 154 -13.88 -4.27 9.73
C THR A 154 -12.83 -5.21 9.15
N ALA A 155 -11.54 -4.87 9.32
CA ALA A 155 -10.45 -5.75 8.95
C ALA A 155 -10.46 -7.01 9.84
N PRO A 156 -10.34 -8.23 9.26
CA PRO A 156 -10.25 -9.44 10.07
C PRO A 156 -8.94 -9.47 10.86
N ARG A 157 -8.97 -10.03 12.05
CA ARG A 157 -7.77 -10.32 12.85
C ARG A 157 -7.13 -11.59 12.29
N VAL A 158 -5.94 -11.45 11.72
CA VAL A 158 -5.25 -12.54 11.04
C VAL A 158 -4.06 -13.01 11.87
N TRP A 159 -4.03 -14.30 12.23
CA TRP A 159 -2.78 -14.96 12.60
C TRP A 159 -2.07 -15.40 11.32
N CYS A 160 -0.81 -15.03 11.17
CA CYS A 160 -0.02 -15.33 9.98
C CYS A 160 1.31 -15.99 10.37
N SER A 161 1.63 -17.13 9.76
CA SER A 161 2.83 -17.91 10.09
C SER A 161 4.14 -17.18 9.75
N TRP A 162 4.13 -16.23 8.80
CA TRP A 162 5.35 -15.57 8.33
C TRP A 162 6.09 -14.81 9.42
N TYR A 163 5.40 -14.04 10.24
CA TYR A 163 6.03 -13.11 11.18
C TYR A 163 6.83 -13.76 12.30
N SER A 164 6.58 -15.04 12.60
CA SER A 164 7.30 -15.77 13.63
C SER A 164 8.07 -16.98 13.10
N LEU A 165 7.58 -17.62 12.05
CA LEU A 165 8.08 -18.90 11.60
C LEU A 165 8.76 -18.84 10.23
N TYR A 166 8.51 -17.78 9.43
CA TYR A 166 9.01 -17.68 8.05
C TYR A 166 8.73 -18.99 7.25
N LYS A 167 9.71 -19.48 6.50
CA LYS A 167 9.65 -20.74 5.74
C LYS A 167 9.86 -22.00 6.59
N TRP A 168 10.11 -21.85 7.90
CA TRP A 168 10.35 -22.95 8.81
C TRP A 168 9.06 -23.55 9.34
N ILE A 169 8.11 -23.77 8.45
CA ILE A 169 6.81 -24.37 8.72
C ILE A 169 6.73 -25.82 8.24
N ASN A 170 5.98 -26.60 8.96
CA ASN A 170 5.52 -27.95 8.60
C ASN A 170 4.20 -28.21 9.29
N GLU A 171 3.52 -29.30 8.94
CA GLU A 171 2.21 -29.65 9.47
C GLU A 171 2.18 -29.67 11.00
N HIS A 172 3.16 -30.31 11.64
CA HIS A 172 3.23 -30.38 13.11
C HIS A 172 3.36 -29.01 13.76
N VAL A 173 4.25 -28.17 13.27
CA VAL A 173 4.47 -26.81 13.80
C VAL A 173 3.19 -25.96 13.66
N ILE A 174 2.52 -26.06 12.51
CA ILE A 174 1.29 -25.31 12.23
C ILE A 174 0.14 -25.81 13.08
N THR A 175 -0.02 -27.13 13.23
CA THR A 175 -1.07 -27.71 14.09
C THR A 175 -0.86 -27.35 15.57
N ASN A 176 0.39 -27.37 16.04
CA ASN A 176 0.70 -26.92 17.40
C ASN A 176 0.40 -25.43 17.60
N ALA A 177 0.74 -24.58 16.63
CA ALA A 177 0.39 -23.15 16.68
C ALA A 177 -1.13 -22.93 16.72
N LEU A 178 -1.88 -23.68 15.91
CA LEU A 178 -3.34 -23.60 15.88
C LEU A 178 -3.96 -23.96 17.25
N HIS A 179 -3.47 -25.05 17.87
CA HIS A 179 -3.92 -25.47 19.19
C HIS A 179 -3.52 -24.48 20.29
N ALA A 180 -2.29 -23.94 20.21
CA ALA A 180 -1.79 -22.98 21.20
C ALA A 180 -2.56 -21.63 21.19
N LEU A 181 -3.22 -21.29 20.08
CA LEU A 181 -4.05 -20.09 20.03
C LEU A 181 -5.31 -20.20 20.92
N GLY A 182 -5.80 -21.41 21.21
CA GLY A 182 -6.99 -21.59 22.02
C GLY A 182 -8.14 -20.67 21.60
N ASP A 183 -8.68 -19.91 22.56
CA ASP A 183 -9.80 -18.97 22.35
C ASP A 183 -9.35 -17.54 21.97
N LEU A 184 -8.08 -17.34 21.62
CA LEU A 184 -7.63 -16.03 21.15
C LEU A 184 -8.44 -15.57 19.94
N PRO A 185 -8.84 -14.29 19.90
CA PRO A 185 -9.86 -13.79 18.97
C PRO A 185 -9.28 -13.51 17.58
N PHE A 186 -8.73 -14.52 16.91
CA PHE A 186 -8.35 -14.46 15.50
C PHE A 186 -9.46 -14.99 14.62
N ASP A 187 -9.81 -14.25 13.57
CA ASP A 187 -10.85 -14.59 12.61
C ASP A 187 -10.30 -15.46 11.48
N VAL A 188 -9.02 -15.27 11.14
CA VAL A 188 -8.32 -15.99 10.08
C VAL A 188 -7.04 -16.62 10.64
N PHE A 189 -6.77 -17.86 10.26
CA PHE A 189 -5.49 -18.53 10.49
C PHE A 189 -4.84 -18.78 9.13
N GLN A 190 -3.76 -18.04 8.84
CA GLN A 190 -3.12 -18.01 7.52
C GLN A 190 -1.77 -18.72 7.53
N LEU A 191 -1.62 -19.69 6.61
CA LEU A 191 -0.32 -20.19 6.23
C LEU A 191 0.31 -19.27 5.18
N ASP A 192 1.51 -18.82 5.48
CA ASP A 192 2.31 -18.00 4.57
C ASP A 192 3.33 -18.84 3.78
N ASP A 193 4.27 -18.21 3.08
CA ASP A 193 5.28 -18.84 2.23
C ASP A 193 6.03 -20.00 2.95
N GLY A 194 6.26 -21.08 2.23
CA GLY A 194 6.98 -22.28 2.72
C GLY A 194 6.16 -23.56 2.77
N TRP A 195 4.86 -23.51 2.44
CA TRP A 195 3.99 -24.67 2.31
C TRP A 195 4.12 -25.34 0.95
N GLN A 196 4.36 -24.57 -0.10
CA GLN A 196 4.42 -24.98 -1.50
C GLN A 196 5.81 -25.52 -1.90
N ILE A 197 5.86 -26.27 -2.99
CA ILE A 197 7.11 -26.80 -3.57
C ILE A 197 8.01 -25.63 -4.00
N THR A 198 7.48 -24.71 -4.79
CA THR A 198 8.16 -23.48 -5.22
C THR A 198 7.14 -22.46 -5.73
N HIS A 199 7.56 -21.20 -5.94
CA HIS A 199 6.69 -20.20 -6.56
C HIS A 199 6.43 -20.57 -8.03
N GLY A 200 5.17 -20.73 -8.36
CA GLY A 200 4.68 -21.25 -9.63
C GLY A 200 4.10 -22.67 -9.51
N ASP A 201 4.70 -23.55 -8.71
CA ASP A 201 4.15 -24.87 -8.42
C ASP A 201 3.47 -24.82 -7.03
N TRP A 202 2.18 -24.55 -7.02
CA TRP A 202 1.36 -24.32 -5.83
C TRP A 202 0.80 -25.61 -5.25
N GLU A 203 1.68 -26.61 -5.09
CA GLU A 203 1.40 -27.89 -4.46
C GLU A 203 2.10 -27.99 -3.11
N PRO A 204 1.51 -28.69 -2.12
CA PRO A 204 2.13 -28.84 -0.82
C PRO A 204 3.40 -29.68 -0.90
N THR A 205 4.43 -29.29 -0.12
CA THR A 205 5.62 -30.10 0.05
C THR A 205 5.34 -31.30 0.97
N LYS A 206 6.28 -32.25 1.02
CA LYS A 206 6.27 -33.40 1.95
C LYS A 206 6.21 -32.99 3.44
N LYS A 207 6.40 -31.72 3.76
CA LYS A 207 6.23 -31.16 5.12
C LYS A 207 4.76 -31.16 5.58
N PHE A 208 3.83 -31.34 4.66
CA PHE A 208 2.37 -31.36 4.89
C PHE A 208 1.77 -32.65 4.35
N PRO A 209 2.05 -33.78 5.02
CA PRO A 209 1.67 -35.12 4.53
C PRO A 209 0.17 -35.33 4.44
N SER A 210 -0.63 -34.69 5.28
CA SER A 210 -2.11 -34.77 5.23
C SER A 210 -2.72 -33.91 4.14
N GLY A 211 -1.94 -33.02 3.53
CA GLY A 211 -2.37 -32.09 2.49
C GLY A 211 -3.11 -30.84 3.01
N MET A 212 -3.25 -29.84 2.12
CA MET A 212 -3.84 -28.55 2.49
C MET A 212 -5.33 -28.64 2.81
N ALA A 213 -6.06 -29.58 2.20
CA ALA A 213 -7.48 -29.75 2.44
C ALA A 213 -7.76 -30.19 3.89
N GLU A 214 -7.00 -31.16 4.39
CA GLU A 214 -7.16 -31.64 5.77
C GLU A 214 -6.76 -30.55 6.78
N LEU A 215 -5.66 -29.84 6.54
CA LEU A 215 -5.25 -28.73 7.39
C LEU A 215 -6.29 -27.59 7.40
N ALA A 216 -6.88 -27.27 6.26
CA ALA A 216 -7.96 -26.29 6.18
C ALA A 216 -9.19 -26.74 6.97
N ASN A 217 -9.53 -28.04 6.97
CA ASN A 217 -10.63 -28.57 7.78
C ASN A 217 -10.34 -28.45 9.28
N GLN A 218 -9.12 -28.75 9.72
CA GLN A 218 -8.72 -28.57 11.12
C GLN A 218 -8.83 -27.10 11.56
N ILE A 219 -8.37 -26.16 10.72
CA ILE A 219 -8.52 -24.73 11.01
C ILE A 219 -10.00 -24.34 11.13
N LYS A 220 -10.84 -24.75 10.17
CA LYS A 220 -12.27 -24.45 10.18
C LYS A 220 -12.98 -25.06 11.38
N ALA A 221 -12.56 -26.24 11.85
CA ALA A 221 -13.12 -26.86 13.05
C ALA A 221 -12.91 -26.03 14.32
N THR A 222 -11.93 -25.11 14.34
CA THR A 222 -11.75 -24.13 15.43
C THR A 222 -12.62 -22.87 15.29
N GLY A 223 -13.49 -22.79 14.29
CA GLY A 223 -14.33 -21.62 13.99
C GLY A 223 -13.61 -20.52 13.19
N ARG A 224 -12.37 -20.73 12.77
CA ARG A 224 -11.57 -19.75 12.02
C ARG A 224 -11.63 -19.99 10.53
N THR A 225 -11.44 -18.94 9.74
CA THR A 225 -11.25 -19.06 8.29
C THR A 225 -9.82 -19.53 8.01
N ALA A 226 -9.68 -20.55 7.14
CA ALA A 226 -8.37 -20.99 6.65
C ALA A 226 -7.85 -20.04 5.57
N GLY A 227 -6.69 -19.44 5.79
CA GLY A 227 -5.98 -18.58 4.85
C GLY A 227 -4.75 -19.27 4.25
N LEU A 228 -4.47 -19.00 2.99
CA LEU A 228 -3.29 -19.51 2.30
C LEU A 228 -2.64 -18.40 1.50
N TRP A 229 -1.35 -18.18 1.72
CA TRP A 229 -0.57 -17.21 0.95
C TRP A 229 -0.22 -17.76 -0.43
N LEU A 230 -0.34 -16.90 -1.42
CA LEU A 230 0.04 -17.14 -2.81
C LEU A 230 0.70 -15.90 -3.41
N ALA A 231 1.66 -16.10 -4.31
CA ALA A 231 2.21 -15.05 -5.18
C ALA A 231 1.89 -15.38 -6.66
N PRO A 232 0.66 -15.16 -7.11
CA PRO A 232 0.15 -15.68 -8.39
C PRO A 232 0.85 -15.10 -9.61
N PHE A 233 1.53 -13.97 -9.46
CA PHE A 233 2.28 -13.32 -10.55
C PHE A 233 3.79 -13.54 -10.45
N MET A 234 4.23 -14.46 -9.57
CA MET A 234 5.63 -14.79 -9.38
C MET A 234 5.89 -16.26 -9.70
N VAL A 235 6.90 -16.51 -10.52
CA VAL A 235 7.35 -17.85 -10.90
C VAL A 235 8.87 -17.94 -10.76
N THR A 236 9.38 -19.08 -10.29
CA THR A 236 10.81 -19.34 -10.26
C THR A 236 11.23 -20.18 -11.46
N LYS A 237 12.49 -20.06 -11.88
CA LYS A 237 13.06 -20.88 -12.96
C LYS A 237 13.10 -22.38 -12.65
N LEU A 238 12.87 -22.75 -11.39
CA LEU A 238 12.83 -24.15 -10.94
C LEU A 238 11.45 -24.78 -11.07
N SER A 239 10.40 -23.96 -11.26
CA SER A 239 9.03 -24.46 -11.36
C SER A 239 8.77 -25.19 -12.68
N SER A 240 7.80 -26.09 -12.68
CA SER A 240 7.31 -26.76 -13.88
C SER A 240 6.69 -25.76 -14.84
N ILE A 241 5.88 -24.82 -14.33
CA ILE A 241 5.22 -23.80 -15.16
C ILE A 241 6.22 -22.92 -15.92
N TYR A 242 7.37 -22.58 -15.33
CA TYR A 242 8.41 -21.83 -16.04
C TYR A 242 9.07 -22.66 -17.16
N ARG A 243 9.27 -23.97 -16.92
CA ARG A 243 9.84 -24.85 -17.95
C ARG A 243 8.90 -25.05 -19.13
N ASP A 244 7.59 -25.11 -18.86
CA ASP A 244 6.57 -25.33 -19.87
C ASP A 244 6.20 -24.02 -20.63
N HIS A 245 6.41 -22.86 -19.98
CA HIS A 245 6.10 -21.51 -20.49
C HIS A 245 7.23 -20.54 -20.14
N PRO A 246 8.40 -20.62 -20.80
CA PRO A 246 9.58 -19.82 -20.47
C PRO A 246 9.52 -18.36 -20.94
N ASP A 247 8.52 -17.98 -21.76
CA ASP A 247 8.35 -16.67 -22.44
C ASP A 247 7.72 -15.62 -21.53
#